data_ae831a30ac5b9b07ce129c71b98e80ab
#
_entry.id   ae831a30ac5b9b07ce129c71b98e80ab
#
_cell.length_a   1.000
_cell.length_b   1.000
_cell.length_c   1.000
_cell.angle_alpha   90.00
_cell.angle_beta   90.00
_cell.angle_gamma   90.00
#
_symmetry.space_group_name_H-M   'P 1'
#
loop_
_entity.id
_entity.type
_entity.pdbx_description
1 polymer ?
#
loop_
_entity_poly.entity_id
_entity_poly.type
_entity_poly.pdbx_seq_one_letter_code
_entity_poly.pdbx_strand_id
1 'polypeptide(L)'
;MNTREEMLARMRRSQPAPVALPELPAFAQGGGAAAAGFDAFCEALQRMGGKIAPAPAGGDADAAVRALFPDAKVICSATPEVRGTRTLDPTQSPAALDDVDVGVVRAAFGVAETGSVLLTETGLQVEALGFLAQH
;
A
#
# COMPACT_ATOMS: atom_id res chain seq x y z
N MET A 1 29.86 -19.63 26.45
CA MET A 1 28.50 -19.06 26.26
C MET A 1 28.48 -18.40 24.92
N ASN A 2 27.39 -18.53 24.17
CA ASN A 2 27.28 -17.91 22.83
C ASN A 2 26.93 -16.42 23.00
N THR A 3 27.60 -15.55 22.28
CA THR A 3 27.39 -14.08 22.29
C THR A 3 25.90 -13.70 22.17
N ARG A 4 25.13 -14.46 21.40
CA ARG A 4 23.68 -14.28 21.26
C ARG A 4 22.95 -14.50 22.59
N GLU A 5 23.31 -15.53 23.33
CA GLU A 5 22.67 -15.85 24.63
C GLU A 5 22.99 -14.80 25.69
N GLU A 6 24.21 -14.29 25.71
CA GLU A 6 24.62 -13.21 26.61
C GLU A 6 23.85 -11.90 26.29
N MET A 7 23.71 -11.58 25.00
CA MET A 7 22.96 -10.41 24.57
C MET A 7 21.48 -10.52 24.95
N LEU A 8 20.83 -11.66 24.68
CA LEU A 8 19.44 -11.89 25.04
C LEU A 8 19.23 -11.86 26.56
N ALA A 9 20.16 -12.44 27.33
CA ALA A 9 20.10 -12.41 28.81
C ALA A 9 20.23 -10.97 29.34
N ARG A 10 21.09 -10.16 28.73
CA ARG A 10 21.24 -8.74 29.08
C ARG A 10 19.96 -7.95 28.76
N MET A 11 19.38 -8.16 27.58
CA MET A 11 18.13 -7.51 27.20
C MET A 11 16.98 -7.85 28.16
N ARG A 12 16.84 -9.15 28.52
CA ARG A 12 15.81 -9.59 29.48
C ARG A 12 15.97 -8.97 30.87
N ARG A 13 17.22 -8.82 31.34
CA ARG A 13 17.49 -8.15 32.63
C ARG A 13 17.22 -6.67 32.63
N SER A 14 17.31 -6.04 31.45
CA SER A 14 17.08 -4.60 31.27
C SER A 14 15.62 -4.25 30.91
N GLN A 15 14.74 -5.25 30.81
CA GLN A 15 13.32 -4.99 30.58
C GLN A 15 12.71 -4.31 31.81
N PRO A 16 11.91 -3.25 31.60
CA PRO A 16 11.14 -2.66 32.69
C PRO A 16 10.13 -3.68 33.25
N ALA A 17 9.68 -3.46 34.47
CA ALA A 17 8.62 -4.28 35.05
C ALA A 17 7.37 -4.24 34.16
N PRO A 18 6.65 -5.36 34.03
CA PRO A 18 5.39 -5.38 33.28
C PRO A 18 4.43 -4.34 33.84
N VAL A 19 3.96 -3.47 32.96
CA VAL A 19 2.91 -2.48 33.28
C VAL A 19 1.62 -2.94 32.59
N ALA A 20 0.49 -2.82 33.28
CA ALA A 20 -0.79 -3.08 32.66
C ALA A 20 -0.98 -2.17 31.44
N LEU A 21 -1.44 -2.77 30.35
CA LEU A 21 -1.75 -1.98 29.16
C LEU A 21 -2.88 -0.99 29.50
N PRO A 22 -2.78 0.28 29.06
CA PRO A 22 -3.87 1.22 29.23
C PRO A 22 -5.12 0.70 28.53
N GLU A 23 -6.29 1.03 29.09
CA GLU A 23 -7.53 0.78 28.37
C GLU A 23 -7.51 1.55 27.06
N LEU A 24 -7.74 0.83 25.95
CA LEU A 24 -7.87 1.48 24.66
C LEU A 24 -9.18 2.28 24.65
N PRO A 25 -9.14 3.58 24.31
CA PRO A 25 -10.36 4.33 24.14
C PRO A 25 -11.21 3.65 23.06
N ALA A 26 -12.52 3.57 23.26
CA ALA A 26 -13.42 3.17 22.21
C ALA A 26 -13.31 4.22 21.09
N PHE A 27 -12.52 3.91 20.07
CA PHE A 27 -12.53 4.71 18.85
C PHE A 27 -13.96 4.69 18.33
N ALA A 28 -14.54 5.87 18.13
CA ALA A 28 -15.85 5.98 17.54
C ALA A 28 -15.80 5.16 16.24
N GLN A 29 -16.50 4.03 16.26
CA GLN A 29 -16.76 3.33 15.01
C GLN A 29 -17.59 4.30 14.22
N GLY A 30 -16.98 4.96 13.26
CA GLY A 30 -17.64 5.91 12.38
C GLY A 30 -18.79 5.17 11.71
N GLY A 31 -19.95 5.17 12.37
CA GLY A 31 -21.19 4.58 11.88
C GLY A 31 -21.80 5.42 10.76
N GLY A 32 -20.97 6.13 10.00
CA GLY A 32 -21.36 6.74 8.75
C GLY A 32 -21.55 5.65 7.68
N ALA A 33 -22.56 5.82 6.85
CA ALA A 33 -22.75 4.97 5.69
C ALA A 33 -21.42 4.80 4.93
N ALA A 34 -21.18 3.64 4.34
CA ALA A 34 -19.93 3.35 3.60
C ALA A 34 -19.56 4.44 2.58
N ALA A 35 -20.56 5.14 2.02
CA ALA A 35 -20.37 6.29 1.15
C ALA A 35 -19.70 7.48 1.86
N ALA A 36 -20.11 7.81 3.09
CA ALA A 36 -19.50 8.90 3.86
C ALA A 36 -18.02 8.59 4.22
N GLY A 37 -17.71 7.32 4.45
CA GLY A 37 -16.34 6.87 4.68
C GLY A 37 -15.46 6.99 3.42
N PHE A 38 -16.02 6.72 2.24
CA PHE A 38 -15.30 6.85 0.98
C PHE A 38 -15.02 8.31 0.63
N ASP A 39 -15.99 9.21 0.81
CA ASP A 39 -15.80 10.63 0.56
C ASP A 39 -14.72 11.22 1.49
N ALA A 40 -14.76 10.88 2.78
CA ALA A 40 -13.74 11.28 3.74
C ALA A 40 -12.35 10.75 3.38
N PHE A 41 -12.28 9.49 2.91
CA PHE A 41 -11.05 8.91 2.39
C PHE A 41 -10.50 9.71 1.19
N CYS A 42 -11.36 10.02 0.22
CA CYS A 42 -10.98 10.79 -0.96
C CYS A 42 -10.43 12.17 -0.60
N GLU A 43 -11.11 12.89 0.31
CA GLU A 43 -10.66 14.19 0.80
C GLU A 43 -9.30 14.09 1.51
N ALA A 44 -9.13 13.08 2.38
CA ALA A 44 -7.89 12.88 3.09
C ALA A 44 -6.74 12.52 2.14
N LEU A 45 -6.97 11.63 1.17
CA LEU A 45 -6.00 11.26 0.14
C LEU A 45 -5.57 12.47 -0.69
N GLN A 46 -6.52 13.33 -1.11
CA GLN A 46 -6.21 14.54 -1.86
C GLN A 46 -5.38 15.54 -1.06
N ARG A 47 -5.64 15.69 0.25
CA ARG A 47 -4.80 16.51 1.14
C ARG A 47 -3.35 16.00 1.22
N MET A 48 -3.16 14.70 1.08
CA MET A 48 -1.84 14.06 1.04
C MET A 48 -1.17 14.14 -0.34
N GLY A 49 -1.83 14.74 -1.34
CA GLY A 49 -1.30 14.88 -2.70
C GLY A 49 -1.72 13.76 -3.66
N GLY A 50 -2.51 12.80 -3.20
CA GLY A 50 -3.08 11.77 -4.07
C GLY A 50 -4.14 12.34 -5.02
N LYS A 51 -4.42 11.61 -6.08
CA LYS A 51 -5.46 11.96 -7.06
C LYS A 51 -6.51 10.87 -7.13
N ILE A 52 -7.75 11.28 -7.29
CA ILE A 52 -8.88 10.37 -7.50
C ILE A 52 -9.18 10.32 -8.99
N ALA A 53 -9.10 9.13 -9.56
CA ALA A 53 -9.57 8.90 -10.91
C ALA A 53 -11.06 8.55 -10.90
N PRO A 54 -11.83 8.98 -11.90
CA PRO A 54 -13.21 8.53 -12.05
C PRO A 54 -13.23 7.00 -12.27
N ALA A 55 -14.31 6.36 -11.82
CA ALA A 55 -14.51 4.95 -12.12
C ALA A 55 -14.51 4.73 -13.64
N PRO A 56 -13.77 3.74 -14.14
CA PRO A 56 -13.69 3.50 -15.57
C PRO A 56 -15.04 3.12 -16.16
N ALA A 57 -15.38 3.67 -17.31
CA ALA A 57 -16.58 3.31 -18.03
C ALA A 57 -16.55 1.79 -18.35
N GLY A 58 -17.63 1.09 -18.04
CA GLY A 58 -17.70 -0.36 -18.25
C GLY A 58 -16.77 -1.21 -17.37
N GLY A 59 -16.08 -0.61 -16.37
CA GLY A 59 -15.19 -1.32 -15.46
C GLY A 59 -13.82 -1.64 -16.07
N ASP A 60 -13.45 -1.06 -17.21
CA ASP A 60 -12.16 -1.29 -17.86
C ASP A 60 -11.03 -0.47 -17.18
N ALA A 61 -10.42 -1.07 -16.18
CA ALA A 61 -9.32 -0.47 -15.45
C ALA A 61 -8.05 -0.32 -16.32
N ASP A 62 -7.81 -1.23 -17.26
CA ASP A 62 -6.64 -1.15 -18.16
C ASP A 62 -6.73 0.08 -19.05
N ALA A 63 -7.88 0.30 -19.67
CA ALA A 63 -8.12 1.49 -20.49
C ALA A 63 -8.00 2.79 -19.67
N ALA A 64 -8.51 2.79 -18.43
CA ALA A 64 -8.41 3.94 -17.53
C ALA A 64 -6.96 4.29 -17.18
N VAL A 65 -6.13 3.30 -16.84
CA VAL A 65 -4.70 3.52 -16.54
C VAL A 65 -3.98 4.08 -17.75
N ARG A 66 -4.21 3.55 -18.95
CA ARG A 66 -3.59 4.05 -20.18
C ARG A 66 -4.03 5.46 -20.54
N ALA A 67 -5.28 5.82 -20.26
CA ALA A 67 -5.79 7.17 -20.48
C ALA A 67 -5.20 8.19 -19.50
N LEU A 68 -4.93 7.77 -18.25
CA LEU A 68 -4.31 8.62 -17.22
C LEU A 68 -2.81 8.83 -17.45
N PHE A 69 -2.14 7.84 -18.03
CA PHE A 69 -0.69 7.84 -18.25
C PHE A 69 -0.36 7.51 -19.70
N PRO A 70 -0.72 8.39 -20.65
CA PRO A 70 -0.57 8.10 -22.09
C PRO A 70 0.89 7.96 -22.54
N ASP A 71 1.82 8.57 -21.82
CA ASP A 71 3.25 8.55 -22.14
C ASP A 71 4.01 7.41 -21.42
N ALA A 72 3.35 6.66 -20.57
CA ALA A 72 3.97 5.56 -19.83
C ALA A 72 4.39 4.43 -20.78
N LYS A 73 5.67 4.10 -20.76
CA LYS A 73 6.28 3.03 -21.57
C LYS A 73 6.30 1.70 -20.80
N VAL A 74 6.61 1.76 -19.52
CA VAL A 74 6.73 0.58 -18.65
C VAL A 74 5.66 0.63 -17.57
N ILE A 75 4.66 -0.23 -17.74
CA ILE A 75 3.57 -0.42 -16.77
C ILE A 75 3.73 -1.81 -16.18
N CYS A 76 3.88 -1.90 -14.87
CA CYS A 76 3.86 -3.15 -14.12
C CYS A 76 2.59 -3.23 -13.28
N SER A 77 1.92 -4.37 -13.32
CA SER A 77 0.67 -4.57 -12.57
C SER A 77 0.75 -5.82 -11.70
N ALA A 78 0.38 -5.67 -10.43
CA ALA A 78 0.15 -6.76 -9.50
C ALA A 78 -1.35 -7.16 -9.43
N THR A 79 -2.19 -6.62 -10.33
CA THR A 79 -3.63 -6.94 -10.39
C THR A 79 -4.00 -7.53 -11.75
N PRO A 80 -4.98 -8.45 -11.81
CA PRO A 80 -5.39 -9.05 -13.08
C PRO A 80 -6.20 -8.11 -13.97
N GLU A 81 -6.76 -7.02 -13.41
CA GLU A 81 -7.62 -6.09 -14.13
C GLU A 81 -6.85 -5.13 -15.04
N VAL A 82 -5.55 -4.98 -14.79
CA VAL A 82 -4.69 -4.11 -15.61
C VAL A 82 -3.57 -4.95 -16.20
N ARG A 83 -3.47 -4.92 -17.51
CA ARG A 83 -2.39 -5.60 -18.22
C ARG A 83 -1.16 -4.73 -18.23
N GLY A 84 -0.11 -5.15 -17.52
CA GLY A 84 1.21 -4.51 -17.61
C GLY A 84 1.84 -4.66 -18.99
N THR A 85 2.75 -3.75 -19.32
CA THR A 85 3.65 -3.90 -20.49
C THR A 85 4.80 -4.83 -20.19
N ARG A 86 5.11 -5.04 -18.89
CA ARG A 86 6.11 -5.96 -18.39
C ARG A 86 5.55 -6.81 -17.26
N THR A 87 5.85 -8.11 -17.27
CA THR A 87 5.45 -9.03 -16.21
C THR A 87 6.35 -8.83 -14.98
N LEU A 88 5.74 -8.84 -13.80
CA LEU A 88 6.48 -8.87 -12.54
C LEU A 88 7.11 -10.25 -12.35
N ASP A 89 8.38 -10.26 -11.96
CA ASP A 89 9.12 -11.47 -11.61
C ASP A 89 9.71 -11.30 -10.20
N PRO A 90 9.14 -11.99 -9.19
CA PRO A 90 9.58 -11.88 -7.81
C PRO A 90 11.00 -12.44 -7.56
N THR A 91 11.59 -13.13 -8.54
CA THR A 91 12.96 -13.66 -8.43
C THR A 91 14.02 -12.66 -8.88
N GLN A 92 13.63 -11.59 -9.57
CA GLN A 92 14.54 -10.56 -10.01
C GLN A 92 14.94 -9.61 -8.88
N SER A 93 16.09 -8.95 -9.06
CA SER A 93 16.49 -7.88 -8.15
C SER A 93 15.46 -6.74 -8.16
N PRO A 94 15.12 -6.14 -7.01
CA PRO A 94 14.27 -4.95 -6.94
C PRO A 94 14.72 -3.83 -7.89
N ALA A 95 16.02 -3.68 -8.14
CA ALA A 95 16.55 -2.70 -9.08
C ALA A 95 16.08 -2.88 -10.53
N ALA A 96 15.50 -4.05 -10.88
CA ALA A 96 14.90 -4.26 -12.19
C ALA A 96 13.59 -3.47 -12.41
N LEU A 97 13.11 -2.78 -11.39
CA LEU A 97 11.90 -1.94 -11.43
C LEU A 97 12.22 -0.43 -11.43
N ASP A 98 13.48 -0.04 -11.57
CA ASP A 98 13.91 1.36 -11.53
C ASP A 98 13.42 2.20 -12.71
N ASP A 99 13.07 1.55 -13.81
CA ASP A 99 12.55 2.15 -15.04
C ASP A 99 11.01 2.07 -15.16
N VAL A 100 10.30 1.65 -14.11
CA VAL A 100 8.85 1.53 -14.13
C VAL A 100 8.20 2.91 -14.02
N ASP A 101 7.46 3.29 -15.06
CA ASP A 101 6.71 4.54 -15.08
C ASP A 101 5.44 4.45 -14.21
N VAL A 102 4.71 3.34 -14.29
CA VAL A 102 3.45 3.13 -13.56
C VAL A 102 3.42 1.77 -12.88
N GLY A 103 3.22 1.77 -11.57
CA GLY A 103 2.96 0.58 -10.77
C GLY A 103 1.48 0.49 -10.40
N VAL A 104 0.83 -0.60 -10.75
CA VAL A 104 -0.59 -0.82 -10.43
C VAL A 104 -0.72 -1.90 -9.36
N VAL A 105 -1.27 -1.53 -8.22
CA VAL A 105 -1.44 -2.43 -7.08
C VAL A 105 -2.86 -2.34 -6.54
N ARG A 106 -3.30 -3.39 -5.85
CA ARG A 106 -4.60 -3.40 -5.18
C ARG A 106 -4.42 -3.21 -3.68
N ALA A 107 -5.04 -2.17 -3.14
CA ALA A 107 -5.12 -2.00 -1.70
C ALA A 107 -6.12 -2.98 -1.08
N ALA A 108 -5.80 -3.51 0.09
CA ALA A 108 -6.70 -4.36 0.87
C ALA A 108 -7.86 -3.53 1.46
N PHE A 109 -7.55 -2.33 1.95
CA PHE A 109 -8.52 -1.34 2.42
C PHE A 109 -7.89 0.06 2.48
N GLY A 110 -8.76 1.07 2.60
CA GLY A 110 -8.37 2.46 2.85
C GLY A 110 -8.76 2.91 4.25
N VAL A 111 -8.03 3.87 4.79
CA VAL A 111 -8.29 4.52 6.08
C VAL A 111 -8.83 5.91 5.82
N ALA A 112 -10.12 6.11 6.10
CA ALA A 112 -10.82 7.35 5.78
C ALA A 112 -10.24 8.58 6.49
N GLU A 113 -9.74 8.41 7.71
CA GLU A 113 -9.19 9.51 8.51
C GLU A 113 -7.91 10.09 7.91
N THR A 114 -7.07 9.26 7.33
CA THR A 114 -5.73 9.64 6.87
C THR A 114 -5.56 9.65 5.35
N GLY A 115 -6.47 9.02 4.59
CA GLY A 115 -6.30 8.78 3.16
C GLY A 115 -5.22 7.74 2.84
N SER A 116 -4.79 6.99 3.84
CA SER A 116 -3.80 5.92 3.66
C SER A 116 -4.45 4.65 3.14
N VAL A 117 -3.68 3.82 2.45
CA VAL A 117 -4.11 2.50 2.00
C VAL A 117 -3.22 1.42 2.60
N LEU A 118 -3.79 0.26 2.87
CA LEU A 118 -3.02 -0.92 3.24
C LEU A 118 -2.66 -1.71 1.98
N LEU A 119 -1.37 -1.83 1.72
CA LEU A 119 -0.81 -2.76 0.74
C LEU A 119 -0.25 -3.96 1.50
N THR A 120 -0.53 -5.15 1.01
CA THR A 120 0.00 -6.40 1.59
C THR A 120 1.08 -6.96 0.68
N GLU A 121 2.02 -7.71 1.25
CA GLU A 121 3.06 -8.42 0.50
C GLU A 121 2.47 -9.27 -0.64
N THR A 122 1.41 -10.04 -0.33
CA THR A 122 0.71 -10.85 -1.32
C THR A 122 0.07 -10.00 -2.42
N GLY A 123 -0.48 -8.82 -2.07
CA GLY A 123 -1.10 -7.90 -3.02
C GLY A 123 -0.10 -7.17 -3.91
N LEU A 124 1.11 -6.95 -3.42
CA LEU A 124 2.19 -6.30 -4.19
C LEU A 124 2.90 -7.25 -5.15
N GLN A 125 2.91 -8.56 -4.87
CA GLN A 125 3.72 -9.60 -5.54
C GLN A 125 5.23 -9.33 -5.47
N VAL A 126 5.65 -8.08 -5.71
CA VAL A 126 7.02 -7.59 -5.54
C VAL A 126 6.93 -6.27 -4.76
N GLU A 127 7.44 -6.25 -3.53
CA GLU A 127 7.34 -5.08 -2.65
C GLU A 127 7.89 -3.80 -3.29
N ALA A 128 8.97 -3.93 -4.04
CA ALA A 128 9.61 -2.81 -4.71
C ALA A 128 8.69 -2.07 -5.69
N LEU A 129 7.64 -2.70 -6.21
CA LEU A 129 6.67 -2.05 -7.10
C LEU A 129 5.97 -0.86 -6.41
N GLY A 130 5.69 -0.98 -5.11
CA GLY A 130 5.05 0.10 -4.34
C GLY A 130 5.96 1.27 -3.99
N PHE A 131 7.27 1.18 -4.26
CA PHE A 131 8.25 2.18 -3.84
C PHE A 131 9.11 2.74 -4.97
N LEU A 132 9.33 1.98 -6.05
CA LEU A 132 10.23 2.36 -7.13
C LEU A 132 9.51 2.91 -8.36
N ALA A 133 8.25 2.56 -8.59
CA ALA A 133 7.48 3.14 -9.70
C ALA A 133 7.33 4.66 -9.52
N GLN A 134 7.34 5.41 -10.62
CA GLN A 134 7.21 6.86 -10.60
C GLN A 134 5.77 7.32 -10.29
N HIS A 135 4.79 6.48 -10.63
CA HIS A 135 3.36 6.69 -10.39
C HIS A 135 2.69 5.41 -9.92
#